data_eb65367b678935d00d7742a24e47fddf
#
_entry.id   eb65367b678935d00d7742a24e47fddf
#
_cell.length_a   1.000
_cell.length_b   1.000
_cell.length_c   1.000
_cell.angle_alpha   90.00
_cell.angle_beta   90.00
_cell.angle_gamma   90.00
#
_symmetry.space_group_name_H-M   'P 1'
#
loop_
_entity.id
_entity.type
_entity.pdbx_description
1 polymer ?
#
loop_
_entity_poly.entity_id
_entity_poly.type
_entity_poly.pdbx_seq_one_letter_code
_entity_poly.pdbx_strand_id
1 'polypeptide(L)'
;MDGYETRRIQILKKKNTENVRIIALGGVGEIGKNLYVIEIDSDIFVVDAGLMHPENEMLGIDVVIPDISYLVERADRVKAIFLTHGHDENIGGVFYLLNKLSVPVYGTKLTLALLREKLKQYGHNRKADLREVHSKSVITFESTKVSFFKTIHSIPDSVGVSFKTSLGSIVCTGDFKFDQTPAYHQSCDIGEIAKIGNGGVLALLSDSANAERPGYTPSEAHVSGEISDAMYNSDNRVIVAVFASNINRIQQVIQAAAQNGRKLAIAGKNLQNVLQLARKLGYIEAEDELFIPVQDVKKYPKREVAIVTAGSHGEPLAALTRMAKQAHKQLNIEEGDTVVIASTPIPGHELVYSKTVNQLVRAGAQVIFAQKRVHVSGHGSQEELKLMLNLLKPKYLIPVNGEFRMQKAHSKIAEEIGMKRSDIFLIEKGDVVEFRGQNVKIGDKVTYGNVLIDGLGVGDIGNIVLRDRRLLSQDGILIVVITLDKQKKNLVSGPEIITRGFVYVRESEGLIVQATELVRSIVTEATETSAVEWSTLKQAMRDALNQFLYEKTKRKPMIIPIIMEV
;
A
#
# COMPACT_ATOMS: atom_id res chain seq x y z
N MET A 1 -9.71 -12.95 -57.85
CA MET A 1 -8.48 -13.13 -57.01
C MET A 1 -8.02 -11.85 -56.32
N ASP A 2 -8.42 -10.66 -56.77
CA ASP A 2 -7.93 -9.37 -56.20
C ASP A 2 -8.40 -8.97 -54.79
N GLY A 3 -9.57 -9.44 -54.38
CA GLY A 3 -10.10 -9.00 -53.08
C GLY A 3 -9.44 -9.66 -51.87
N TYR A 4 -8.88 -10.85 -52.04
CA TYR A 4 -8.20 -11.60 -50.95
C TYR A 4 -6.77 -11.13 -50.71
N GLU A 5 -6.05 -10.76 -51.77
CA GLU A 5 -4.71 -10.20 -51.67
C GLU A 5 -4.74 -8.77 -51.12
N THR A 6 -5.69 -7.95 -51.55
CA THR A 6 -5.83 -6.57 -51.05
C THR A 6 -6.18 -6.54 -49.55
N ARG A 7 -7.06 -7.44 -49.07
CA ARG A 7 -7.34 -7.60 -47.66
C ARG A 7 -6.13 -8.13 -46.85
N ARG A 8 -5.38 -9.07 -47.45
CA ARG A 8 -4.16 -9.63 -46.82
C ARG A 8 -3.05 -8.56 -46.74
N ILE A 9 -2.89 -7.73 -47.72
CA ILE A 9 -1.94 -6.60 -47.76
C ILE A 9 -2.37 -5.49 -46.79
N GLN A 10 -3.68 -5.20 -46.65
CA GLN A 10 -4.18 -4.26 -45.64
C GLN A 10 -4.02 -4.79 -44.23
N ILE A 11 -4.26 -6.09 -43.99
CA ILE A 11 -4.04 -6.75 -42.71
C ILE A 11 -2.54 -6.79 -42.39
N LEU A 12 -1.67 -7.05 -43.36
CA LEU A 12 -0.22 -7.01 -43.18
C LEU A 12 0.35 -5.61 -42.97
N LYS A 13 -0.22 -4.58 -43.65
CA LYS A 13 0.14 -3.18 -43.42
C LYS A 13 -0.33 -2.67 -42.07
N LYS A 14 -1.52 -3.07 -41.58
CA LYS A 14 -1.99 -2.74 -40.25
C LYS A 14 -1.15 -3.42 -39.14
N LYS A 15 -0.56 -4.60 -39.41
CA LYS A 15 0.32 -5.31 -38.50
C LYS A 15 1.65 -4.61 -38.19
N ASN A 16 2.12 -3.70 -39.03
CA ASN A 16 3.43 -3.05 -38.87
C ASN A 16 3.39 -1.63 -38.30
N THR A 17 2.22 -1.12 -37.93
CA THR A 17 2.06 0.29 -37.50
C THR A 17 1.48 0.42 -36.07
N GLU A 18 1.06 -0.69 -35.45
CA GLU A 18 0.52 -0.66 -34.08
C GLU A 18 1.56 -0.08 -33.11
N ASN A 19 1.13 0.91 -32.34
CA ASN A 19 1.94 1.54 -31.33
C ASN A 19 1.48 1.07 -29.95
N VAL A 20 2.38 0.46 -29.19
CA VAL A 20 2.12 0.00 -27.83
C VAL A 20 3.02 0.78 -26.89
N ARG A 21 2.44 1.33 -25.81
CA ARG A 21 3.19 2.01 -24.75
C ARG A 21 2.83 1.41 -23.41
N ILE A 22 3.84 1.12 -22.61
CA ILE A 22 3.69 0.60 -21.25
C ILE A 22 4.29 1.61 -20.29
N ILE A 23 3.50 2.03 -19.29
CA ILE A 23 3.86 3.07 -18.35
C ILE A 23 3.53 2.59 -16.94
N ALA A 24 4.44 2.76 -15.99
CA ALA A 24 4.16 2.54 -14.57
C ALA A 24 4.00 3.90 -13.88
N LEU A 25 2.82 4.18 -13.35
CA LEU A 25 2.56 5.36 -12.51
C LEU A 25 2.78 5.06 -11.02
N GLY A 26 2.78 3.78 -10.64
CA GLY A 26 3.10 3.27 -9.32
C GLY A 26 3.53 1.80 -9.37
N GLY A 27 3.97 1.24 -8.25
CA GLY A 27 4.39 -0.16 -8.16
C GLY A 27 5.74 -0.48 -8.83
N VAL A 28 6.61 0.52 -9.02
CA VAL A 28 8.00 0.34 -9.48
C VAL A 28 8.94 1.16 -8.61
N GLY A 29 10.04 0.55 -8.16
CA GLY A 29 10.94 1.12 -7.17
C GLY A 29 10.34 1.22 -5.76
N GLU A 30 9.17 0.60 -5.56
CA GLU A 30 8.40 0.61 -4.32
C GLU A 30 7.47 -0.60 -4.26
N ILE A 31 6.91 -0.89 -3.08
CA ILE A 31 5.85 -1.88 -2.88
C ILE A 31 4.54 -1.13 -2.60
N GLY A 32 3.48 -1.49 -3.31
CA GLY A 32 2.15 -0.87 -3.19
C GLY A 32 1.88 0.20 -4.23
N LYS A 33 0.69 0.81 -4.16
CA LYS A 33 0.07 1.72 -5.14
C LYS A 33 0.31 1.31 -6.60
N ASN A 34 0.11 0.01 -6.86
CA ASN A 34 0.26 -0.57 -8.19
C ASN A 34 -0.69 0.12 -9.16
N LEU A 35 -0.14 0.70 -10.23
CA LEU A 35 -0.90 1.30 -11.31
C LEU A 35 -0.09 1.26 -12.60
N TYR A 36 -0.52 0.42 -13.54
CA TYR A 36 0.14 0.23 -14.83
C TYR A 36 -0.80 0.67 -15.95
N VAL A 37 -0.27 1.41 -16.90
CA VAL A 37 -1.00 1.90 -18.06
C VAL A 37 -0.50 1.17 -19.29
N ILE A 38 -1.42 0.57 -20.03
CA ILE A 38 -1.17 -0.10 -21.31
C ILE A 38 -1.91 0.70 -22.38
N GLU A 39 -1.16 1.36 -23.26
CA GLU A 39 -1.73 2.04 -24.41
C GLU A 39 -1.53 1.18 -25.66
N ILE A 40 -2.60 1.00 -26.42
CA ILE A 40 -2.59 0.30 -27.70
C ILE A 40 -3.27 1.23 -28.70
N ASP A 41 -2.48 1.84 -29.58
CA ASP A 41 -2.89 2.92 -30.48
C ASP A 41 -3.56 4.09 -29.72
N SER A 42 -4.88 4.29 -29.91
CA SER A 42 -5.65 5.34 -29.24
C SER A 42 -6.21 4.94 -27.89
N ASP A 43 -6.28 3.66 -27.59
CA ASP A 43 -6.95 3.14 -26.40
C ASP A 43 -5.98 3.01 -25.22
N ILE A 44 -6.45 3.42 -24.05
CA ILE A 44 -5.73 3.34 -22.79
C ILE A 44 -6.44 2.37 -21.85
N PHE A 45 -5.69 1.43 -21.32
CA PHE A 45 -6.13 0.46 -20.33
C PHE A 45 -5.32 0.62 -19.06
N VAL A 46 -5.97 0.51 -17.91
CA VAL A 46 -5.32 0.59 -16.60
C VAL A 46 -5.35 -0.79 -15.96
N VAL A 47 -4.22 -1.25 -15.46
CA VAL A 47 -4.12 -2.47 -14.65
C VAL A 47 -3.77 -2.07 -13.23
N ASP A 48 -4.69 -2.41 -12.33
CA ASP A 48 -4.71 -2.02 -10.92
C ASP A 48 -4.77 -0.50 -10.69
N ALA A 49 -5.18 -0.12 -9.50
CA ALA A 49 -5.21 1.25 -9.02
C ALA A 49 -5.11 1.20 -7.49
N GLY A 50 -3.91 1.04 -7.02
CA GLY A 50 -3.62 0.78 -5.61
C GLY A 50 -3.35 2.03 -4.79
N LEU A 51 -3.25 1.80 -3.48
CA LEU A 51 -2.70 2.75 -2.52
C LEU A 51 -1.45 2.17 -1.84
N MET A 52 -0.74 3.01 -1.14
CA MET A 52 0.38 2.65 -0.27
C MET A 52 0.18 3.29 1.10
N HIS A 53 0.57 2.59 2.16
CA HIS A 53 0.63 3.20 3.49
C HIS A 53 1.78 4.20 3.54
N PRO A 54 1.61 5.32 4.29
CA PRO A 54 2.64 6.34 4.35
C PRO A 54 3.90 5.84 5.06
N GLU A 55 5.05 6.33 4.61
CA GLU A 55 6.32 6.14 5.31
C GLU A 55 6.34 6.90 6.64
N ASN A 56 7.23 6.51 7.56
CA ASN A 56 7.32 7.11 8.90
C ASN A 56 7.54 8.63 8.89
N GLU A 57 8.12 9.16 7.82
CA GLU A 57 8.40 10.58 7.64
C GLU A 57 7.22 11.38 7.11
N MET A 58 6.19 10.71 6.60
CA MET A 58 4.96 11.32 6.09
C MET A 58 3.95 11.54 7.23
N LEU A 59 4.31 12.41 8.19
CA LEU A 59 3.54 12.65 9.41
C LEU A 59 2.13 13.15 9.11
N GLY A 60 1.13 12.43 9.65
CA GLY A 60 -0.29 12.78 9.52
C GLY A 60 -0.89 12.48 8.15
N ILE A 61 -0.22 11.71 7.30
CA ILE A 61 -0.79 11.21 6.05
C ILE A 61 -1.45 9.87 6.32
N ASP A 62 -2.66 9.68 5.79
CA ASP A 62 -3.41 8.44 5.94
C ASP A 62 -3.00 7.40 4.88
N VAL A 63 -2.95 7.81 3.61
CA VAL A 63 -2.57 6.95 2.48
C VAL A 63 -1.90 7.76 1.37
N VAL A 64 -1.17 7.07 0.51
CA VAL A 64 -0.53 7.64 -0.68
C VAL A 64 -1.05 6.93 -1.93
N ILE A 65 -1.41 7.69 -2.96
CA ILE A 65 -1.82 7.15 -4.25
C ILE A 65 -0.90 7.67 -5.36
N PRO A 66 -0.84 7.01 -6.54
CA PRO A 66 -0.14 7.57 -7.70
C PRO A 66 -0.79 8.86 -8.19
N ASP A 67 0.00 9.76 -8.77
CA ASP A 67 -0.53 10.87 -9.55
C ASP A 67 -1.18 10.32 -10.84
N ILE A 68 -2.46 10.62 -11.00
CA ILE A 68 -3.30 10.14 -12.11
C ILE A 68 -3.53 11.22 -13.18
N SER A 69 -2.84 12.36 -13.11
CA SER A 69 -3.03 13.49 -14.03
C SER A 69 -2.89 13.05 -15.49
N TYR A 70 -1.93 12.17 -15.78
CA TYR A 70 -1.74 11.59 -17.11
C TYR A 70 -3.01 10.94 -17.68
N LEU A 71 -3.74 10.20 -16.85
CA LEU A 71 -4.99 9.53 -17.23
C LEU A 71 -6.15 10.51 -17.34
N VAL A 72 -6.22 11.49 -16.43
CA VAL A 72 -7.28 12.52 -16.42
C VAL A 72 -7.21 13.39 -17.67
N GLU A 73 -6.02 13.81 -18.09
CA GLU A 73 -5.80 14.58 -19.32
C GLU A 73 -6.21 13.82 -20.60
N ARG A 74 -6.32 12.48 -20.52
CA ARG A 74 -6.65 11.56 -21.63
C ARG A 74 -7.88 10.73 -21.34
N ALA A 75 -8.81 11.26 -20.56
CA ALA A 75 -9.98 10.53 -20.06
C ALA A 75 -10.84 9.91 -21.17
N ASP A 76 -10.91 10.56 -22.33
CA ASP A 76 -11.63 10.08 -23.53
C ASP A 76 -11.02 8.81 -24.14
N ARG A 77 -9.72 8.61 -23.94
CA ARG A 77 -8.97 7.44 -24.41
C ARG A 77 -8.99 6.27 -23.42
N VAL A 78 -9.25 6.52 -22.13
CA VAL A 78 -9.29 5.47 -21.11
C VAL A 78 -10.54 4.61 -21.30
N LYS A 79 -10.35 3.32 -21.61
CA LYS A 79 -11.44 2.38 -21.95
C LYS A 79 -11.89 1.53 -20.76
N ALA A 80 -10.97 1.14 -19.90
CA ALA A 80 -11.26 0.27 -18.77
C ALA A 80 -10.16 0.25 -17.70
N ILE A 81 -10.54 -0.14 -16.48
CA ILE A 81 -9.64 -0.53 -15.39
C ILE A 81 -9.79 -2.03 -15.19
N PHE A 82 -8.69 -2.77 -15.13
CA PHE A 82 -8.64 -4.21 -14.84
C PHE A 82 -7.95 -4.42 -13.49
N LEU A 83 -8.61 -5.15 -12.60
CA LEU A 83 -8.10 -5.42 -11.25
C LEU A 83 -7.64 -6.87 -11.16
N THR A 84 -6.41 -7.07 -10.72
CA THR A 84 -5.81 -8.40 -10.60
C THR A 84 -6.31 -9.14 -9.36
N HIS A 85 -6.45 -8.46 -8.22
CA HIS A 85 -6.96 -9.03 -6.97
C HIS A 85 -7.37 -7.94 -5.97
N GLY A 86 -7.89 -8.33 -4.81
CA GLY A 86 -8.58 -7.45 -3.85
C GLY A 86 -7.72 -6.81 -2.76
N HIS A 87 -6.39 -6.77 -2.86
CA HIS A 87 -5.56 -6.06 -1.90
C HIS A 87 -5.58 -4.54 -2.10
N ASP A 88 -5.30 -3.79 -1.04
CA ASP A 88 -5.30 -2.33 -1.05
C ASP A 88 -4.26 -1.74 -1.98
N GLU A 89 -3.13 -2.42 -2.13
CA GLU A 89 -2.05 -2.10 -3.05
C GLU A 89 -2.47 -2.16 -4.53
N ASN A 90 -3.66 -2.75 -4.82
CA ASN A 90 -4.19 -2.95 -6.17
C ASN A 90 -5.56 -2.30 -6.38
N ILE A 91 -6.41 -2.19 -5.34
CA ILE A 91 -7.77 -1.61 -5.50
C ILE A 91 -8.00 -0.34 -4.70
N GLY A 92 -7.12 -0.01 -3.74
CA GLY A 92 -7.37 1.06 -2.77
C GLY A 92 -7.44 2.47 -3.37
N GLY A 93 -6.81 2.68 -4.52
CA GLY A 93 -6.83 3.95 -5.27
C GLY A 93 -8.00 4.09 -6.25
N VAL A 94 -8.77 3.02 -6.52
CA VAL A 94 -9.86 3.02 -7.53
C VAL A 94 -10.91 4.10 -7.25
N PHE A 95 -11.22 4.37 -5.97
CA PHE A 95 -12.14 5.44 -5.59
C PHE A 95 -11.72 6.80 -6.18
N TYR A 96 -10.44 7.14 -6.09
CA TYR A 96 -9.90 8.42 -6.56
C TYR A 96 -9.91 8.51 -8.09
N LEU A 97 -9.66 7.38 -8.78
CA LEU A 97 -9.78 7.33 -10.25
C LEU A 97 -11.24 7.53 -10.69
N LEU A 98 -12.19 6.83 -10.08
CA LEU A 98 -13.61 6.90 -10.45
C LEU A 98 -14.24 8.27 -10.14
N ASN A 99 -13.66 9.07 -9.27
CA ASN A 99 -14.07 10.46 -9.07
C ASN A 99 -13.67 11.38 -10.24
N LYS A 100 -12.70 10.96 -11.06
CA LYS A 100 -12.18 11.72 -12.21
C LYS A 100 -12.52 11.07 -13.55
N LEU A 101 -12.65 9.75 -13.59
CA LEU A 101 -12.85 8.95 -14.81
C LEU A 101 -14.19 8.20 -14.73
N SER A 102 -14.93 8.17 -15.84
CA SER A 102 -16.20 7.44 -15.95
C SER A 102 -16.00 6.24 -16.86
N VAL A 103 -15.37 5.17 -16.33
CA VAL A 103 -14.96 3.99 -17.09
C VAL A 103 -15.37 2.70 -16.37
N PRO A 104 -15.62 1.58 -17.10
CA PRO A 104 -15.89 0.29 -16.49
C PRO A 104 -14.66 -0.24 -15.75
N VAL A 105 -14.93 -0.90 -14.61
CA VAL A 105 -13.92 -1.59 -13.79
C VAL A 105 -14.20 -3.08 -13.87
N TYR A 106 -13.26 -3.84 -14.39
CA TYR A 106 -13.31 -5.28 -14.48
C TYR A 106 -12.50 -5.92 -13.35
N GLY A 107 -13.07 -6.92 -12.71
CA GLY A 107 -12.39 -7.67 -11.64
C GLY A 107 -13.15 -8.95 -11.32
N THR A 108 -12.53 -9.83 -10.55
CA THR A 108 -13.16 -11.06 -10.11
C THR A 108 -14.21 -10.80 -9.04
N LYS A 109 -15.05 -11.79 -8.78
CA LYS A 109 -16.21 -11.67 -7.87
C LYS A 109 -15.83 -11.13 -6.50
N LEU A 110 -14.78 -11.70 -5.88
CA LEU A 110 -14.31 -11.26 -4.57
C LEU A 110 -13.69 -9.86 -4.63
N THR A 111 -12.84 -9.59 -5.62
CA THR A 111 -12.19 -8.29 -5.83
C THR A 111 -13.22 -7.17 -5.94
N LEU A 112 -14.25 -7.36 -6.78
CA LEU A 112 -15.31 -6.36 -6.93
C LEU A 112 -16.19 -6.22 -5.69
N ALA A 113 -16.40 -7.27 -4.92
CA ALA A 113 -17.15 -7.19 -3.68
C ALA A 113 -16.40 -6.39 -2.61
N LEU A 114 -15.10 -6.60 -2.47
CA LEU A 114 -14.24 -5.79 -1.59
C LEU A 114 -14.18 -4.33 -2.05
N LEU A 115 -14.06 -4.09 -3.36
CA LEU A 115 -14.10 -2.74 -3.92
C LEU A 115 -15.42 -2.03 -3.62
N ARG A 116 -16.58 -2.71 -3.76
CA ARG A 116 -17.89 -2.12 -3.42
C ARG A 116 -17.96 -1.66 -1.97
N GLU A 117 -17.44 -2.45 -1.03
CA GLU A 117 -17.41 -2.05 0.38
C GLU A 117 -16.51 -0.84 0.61
N LYS A 118 -15.35 -0.76 -0.05
CA LYS A 118 -14.47 0.42 0.00
C LYS A 118 -15.14 1.66 -0.60
N LEU A 119 -15.76 1.54 -1.77
CA LEU A 119 -16.48 2.66 -2.40
C LEU A 119 -17.58 3.21 -1.49
N LYS A 120 -18.31 2.34 -0.78
CA LYS A 120 -19.29 2.76 0.23
C LYS A 120 -18.64 3.50 1.40
N GLN A 121 -17.53 3.00 1.92
CA GLN A 121 -16.81 3.62 3.04
C GLN A 121 -16.31 5.03 2.70
N TYR A 122 -15.84 5.24 1.46
CA TYR A 122 -15.41 6.55 0.95
C TYR A 122 -16.54 7.45 0.47
N GLY A 123 -17.81 7.01 0.58
CA GLY A 123 -18.96 7.81 0.20
C GLY A 123 -19.11 8.04 -1.31
N HIS A 124 -18.68 7.08 -2.13
CA HIS A 124 -18.86 7.16 -3.59
C HIS A 124 -20.33 7.08 -3.95
N ASN A 125 -20.94 8.24 -4.25
CA ASN A 125 -22.37 8.36 -4.53
C ASN A 125 -22.75 8.05 -5.99
N ARG A 126 -21.77 7.93 -6.88
CA ARG A 126 -22.01 7.57 -8.29
C ARG A 126 -22.08 6.05 -8.42
N LYS A 127 -22.97 5.56 -9.28
CA LYS A 127 -23.02 4.14 -9.60
C LYS A 127 -21.79 3.77 -10.42
N ALA A 128 -20.83 3.07 -9.82
CA ALA A 128 -19.66 2.55 -10.53
C ALA A 128 -20.08 1.39 -11.45
N ASP A 129 -19.57 1.38 -12.69
CA ASP A 129 -19.76 0.29 -13.65
C ASP A 129 -18.77 -0.84 -13.34
N LEU A 130 -19.16 -1.75 -12.43
CA LEU A 130 -18.34 -2.87 -11.98
C LEU A 130 -18.75 -4.13 -12.72
N ARG A 131 -17.86 -4.70 -13.52
CA ARG A 131 -18.09 -5.86 -14.40
C ARG A 131 -17.27 -7.05 -13.93
N GLU A 132 -17.98 -8.13 -13.60
CA GLU A 132 -17.36 -9.36 -13.13
C GLU A 132 -16.69 -10.12 -14.28
N VAL A 133 -15.47 -10.61 -14.01
CA VAL A 133 -14.70 -11.48 -14.89
C VAL A 133 -14.17 -12.70 -14.13
N HIS A 134 -13.78 -13.73 -14.88
CA HIS A 134 -13.11 -14.93 -14.38
C HIS A 134 -12.00 -15.35 -15.36
N SER A 135 -11.18 -16.31 -15.00
CA SER A 135 -10.02 -16.74 -15.78
C SER A 135 -10.30 -17.17 -17.23
N LYS A 136 -11.57 -17.50 -17.55
CA LYS A 136 -11.98 -17.84 -18.93
C LYS A 136 -12.66 -16.67 -19.67
N SER A 137 -12.79 -15.53 -19.05
CA SER A 137 -13.40 -14.34 -19.67
C SER A 137 -12.48 -13.77 -20.76
N VAL A 138 -13.10 -13.29 -21.84
CA VAL A 138 -12.41 -12.54 -22.89
C VAL A 138 -13.24 -11.30 -23.19
N ILE A 139 -12.64 -10.14 -23.02
CA ILE A 139 -13.26 -8.84 -23.30
C ILE A 139 -12.67 -8.30 -24.61
N THR A 140 -13.53 -7.95 -25.53
CA THR A 140 -13.10 -7.45 -26.85
C THR A 140 -13.29 -5.95 -26.92
N PHE A 141 -12.22 -5.24 -27.22
CA PHE A 141 -12.18 -3.82 -27.60
C PHE A 141 -11.81 -3.70 -29.07
N GLU A 142 -11.91 -2.51 -29.64
CA GLU A 142 -11.53 -2.26 -31.05
C GLU A 142 -10.05 -2.56 -31.28
N SER A 143 -9.19 -2.13 -30.36
CA SER A 143 -7.73 -2.26 -30.44
C SER A 143 -7.19 -3.60 -29.95
N THR A 144 -7.89 -4.29 -29.05
CA THR A 144 -7.36 -5.49 -28.38
C THR A 144 -8.42 -6.44 -27.86
N LYS A 145 -7.98 -7.66 -27.54
CA LYS A 145 -8.73 -8.62 -26.72
C LYS A 145 -7.99 -8.82 -25.42
N VAL A 146 -8.71 -8.65 -24.30
CA VAL A 146 -8.20 -8.84 -22.96
C VAL A 146 -8.69 -10.16 -22.41
N SER A 147 -7.78 -11.01 -21.99
CA SER A 147 -8.06 -12.31 -21.35
C SER A 147 -7.38 -12.39 -19.99
N PHE A 148 -7.80 -13.37 -19.20
CA PHE A 148 -7.35 -13.55 -17.82
C PHE A 148 -6.85 -14.97 -17.62
N PHE A 149 -5.94 -15.16 -16.67
CA PHE A 149 -5.51 -16.47 -16.21
C PHE A 149 -5.43 -16.49 -14.68
N LYS A 150 -5.73 -17.61 -14.07
CA LYS A 150 -5.77 -17.75 -12.63
C LYS A 150 -4.36 -17.83 -12.04
N THR A 151 -4.10 -17.06 -11.01
CA THR A 151 -2.89 -17.08 -10.20
C THR A 151 -3.21 -17.51 -8.76
N ILE A 152 -2.19 -17.86 -7.98
CA ILE A 152 -2.31 -18.10 -6.54
C ILE A 152 -1.64 -16.96 -5.82
N HIS A 153 -2.36 -16.38 -4.86
CA HIS A 153 -1.84 -15.37 -3.97
C HIS A 153 -2.43 -15.55 -2.55
N SER A 154 -2.10 -14.66 -1.60
CA SER A 154 -2.62 -14.71 -0.22
C SER A 154 -4.13 -14.46 -0.12
N ILE A 155 -4.76 -13.93 -1.17
CA ILE A 155 -6.20 -13.74 -1.31
C ILE A 155 -6.73 -14.62 -2.43
N PRO A 156 -7.92 -15.24 -2.26
CA PRO A 156 -8.56 -16.02 -3.33
C PRO A 156 -8.91 -15.17 -4.55
N ASP A 157 -9.14 -15.85 -5.68
CA ASP A 157 -9.71 -15.27 -6.89
C ASP A 157 -8.79 -14.26 -7.60
N SER A 158 -7.46 -14.41 -7.40
CA SER A 158 -6.45 -13.60 -8.07
C SER A 158 -6.27 -14.01 -9.52
N VAL A 159 -6.05 -13.04 -10.41
CA VAL A 159 -5.85 -13.27 -11.84
C VAL A 159 -4.71 -12.41 -12.39
N GLY A 160 -4.00 -12.94 -13.39
CA GLY A 160 -3.19 -12.14 -14.29
C GLY A 160 -4.02 -11.70 -15.50
N VAL A 161 -3.56 -10.65 -16.17
CA VAL A 161 -4.25 -10.00 -17.31
C VAL A 161 -3.36 -10.04 -18.55
N SER A 162 -3.94 -10.41 -19.71
CA SER A 162 -3.22 -10.49 -20.99
C SER A 162 -3.94 -9.69 -22.06
N PHE A 163 -3.25 -8.74 -22.67
CA PHE A 163 -3.70 -7.89 -23.77
C PHE A 163 -3.13 -8.43 -25.08
N LYS A 164 -3.98 -8.85 -26.00
CA LYS A 164 -3.55 -9.37 -27.30
C LYS A 164 -3.34 -8.24 -28.29
N THR A 165 -2.13 -8.06 -28.77
CA THR A 165 -1.77 -7.09 -29.81
C THR A 165 -1.30 -7.80 -31.08
N SER A 166 -1.08 -7.06 -32.17
CA SER A 166 -0.49 -7.58 -33.39
C SER A 166 1.00 -7.91 -33.22
N LEU A 167 1.67 -7.31 -32.22
CA LEU A 167 3.10 -7.50 -31.92
C LEU A 167 3.35 -8.67 -30.95
N GLY A 168 2.31 -9.22 -30.35
CA GLY A 168 2.36 -10.24 -29.31
C GLY A 168 1.50 -9.84 -28.12
N SER A 169 1.38 -10.69 -27.13
CA SER A 169 0.62 -10.40 -25.91
C SER A 169 1.42 -9.56 -24.93
N ILE A 170 0.77 -8.59 -24.27
CA ILE A 170 1.31 -7.93 -23.08
C ILE A 170 0.68 -8.60 -21.88
N VAL A 171 1.49 -9.11 -20.96
CA VAL A 171 1.02 -9.88 -19.81
C VAL A 171 1.39 -9.16 -18.52
N CYS A 172 0.41 -8.93 -17.66
CA CYS A 172 0.59 -8.47 -16.29
C CYS A 172 0.25 -9.63 -15.37
N THR A 173 1.20 -10.09 -14.56
CA THR A 173 0.97 -11.26 -13.67
C THR A 173 0.02 -10.95 -12.53
N GLY A 174 -0.06 -9.68 -12.10
CA GLY A 174 -0.48 -9.37 -10.73
C GLY A 174 0.50 -10.02 -9.76
N ASP A 175 0.10 -10.11 -8.49
CA ASP A 175 0.87 -10.80 -7.47
C ASP A 175 0.63 -12.30 -7.57
N PHE A 176 1.69 -13.10 -7.51
CA PHE A 176 1.56 -14.53 -7.70
C PHE A 176 2.60 -15.36 -6.98
N LYS A 177 2.26 -16.62 -6.72
CA LYS A 177 3.19 -17.73 -6.45
C LYS A 177 2.71 -19.00 -7.14
N PHE A 178 3.58 -20.02 -7.21
CA PHE A 178 3.22 -21.37 -7.64
C PHE A 178 3.21 -22.30 -6.41
N ASP A 179 2.05 -22.46 -5.79
CA ASP A 179 1.87 -23.38 -4.67
C ASP A 179 1.33 -24.72 -5.18
N GLN A 180 2.11 -25.79 -5.01
CA GLN A 180 1.75 -27.15 -5.48
C GLN A 180 0.77 -27.87 -4.55
N THR A 181 0.67 -27.40 -3.30
CA THR A 181 -0.24 -27.92 -2.28
C THR A 181 -1.01 -26.76 -1.63
N PRO A 182 -1.75 -25.99 -2.43
CA PRO A 182 -2.40 -24.79 -1.92
C PRO A 182 -3.51 -25.15 -0.93
N ALA A 183 -3.75 -24.26 0.02
CA ALA A 183 -4.92 -24.37 0.86
C ALA A 183 -6.20 -24.10 0.03
N TYR A 184 -7.26 -24.88 0.27
CA TYR A 184 -8.63 -24.61 -0.20
C TYR A 184 -8.83 -24.50 -1.72
N HIS A 185 -8.59 -25.57 -2.45
CA HIS A 185 -8.95 -25.72 -3.87
C HIS A 185 -8.45 -24.59 -4.80
N GLN A 186 -7.48 -23.81 -4.35
CA GLN A 186 -6.82 -22.87 -5.24
C GLN A 186 -5.92 -23.61 -6.22
N SER A 187 -5.90 -23.16 -7.45
CA SER A 187 -5.00 -23.70 -8.48
C SER A 187 -4.49 -22.60 -9.36
N CYS A 188 -3.22 -22.64 -9.71
CA CYS A 188 -2.67 -21.82 -10.78
C CYS A 188 -3.02 -22.47 -12.13
N ASP A 189 -3.40 -21.66 -13.10
CA ASP A 189 -3.73 -22.13 -14.44
C ASP A 189 -2.48 -22.20 -15.32
N ILE A 190 -1.57 -23.14 -14.96
CA ILE A 190 -0.28 -23.32 -15.66
C ILE A 190 -0.51 -23.61 -17.15
N GLY A 191 -1.58 -24.36 -17.49
CA GLY A 191 -1.92 -24.68 -18.88
C GLY A 191 -2.28 -23.44 -19.70
N GLU A 192 -3.08 -22.52 -19.15
CA GLU A 192 -3.43 -21.28 -19.84
C GLU A 192 -2.25 -20.32 -19.93
N ILE A 193 -1.41 -20.23 -18.88
CA ILE A 193 -0.15 -19.45 -18.91
C ILE A 193 0.76 -19.96 -20.03
N ALA A 194 0.97 -21.28 -20.14
CA ALA A 194 1.78 -21.86 -21.20
C ALA A 194 1.18 -21.62 -22.61
N LYS A 195 -0.14 -21.65 -22.74
CA LYS A 195 -0.84 -21.37 -23.98
C LYS A 195 -0.68 -19.88 -24.40
N ILE A 196 -0.74 -18.95 -23.46
CA ILE A 196 -0.43 -17.52 -23.71
C ILE A 196 1.02 -17.41 -24.19
N GLY A 197 1.97 -18.07 -23.52
CA GLY A 197 3.37 -18.10 -23.92
C GLY A 197 3.59 -18.62 -25.34
N ASN A 198 2.96 -19.74 -25.70
CA ASN A 198 3.00 -20.30 -27.06
C ASN A 198 2.36 -19.37 -28.10
N GLY A 199 1.43 -18.50 -27.70
CA GLY A 199 0.83 -17.47 -28.55
C GLY A 199 1.74 -16.28 -28.83
N GLY A 200 2.93 -16.19 -28.22
CA GLY A 200 3.93 -15.14 -28.30
C GLY A 200 3.62 -13.98 -27.35
N VAL A 201 4.54 -13.73 -26.42
CA VAL A 201 4.47 -12.62 -25.46
C VAL A 201 5.46 -11.54 -25.86
N LEU A 202 4.95 -10.34 -26.12
CA LEU A 202 5.76 -9.16 -26.41
C LEU A 202 6.46 -8.67 -25.15
N ALA A 203 5.69 -8.39 -24.11
CA ALA A 203 6.20 -7.86 -22.85
C ALA A 203 5.51 -8.53 -21.65
N LEU A 204 6.28 -8.77 -20.61
CA LEU A 204 5.82 -9.31 -19.32
C LEU A 204 6.09 -8.28 -18.23
N LEU A 205 5.02 -7.79 -17.58
CA LEU A 205 5.08 -7.07 -16.33
C LEU A 205 4.91 -8.10 -15.21
N SER A 206 5.98 -8.36 -14.44
CA SER A 206 6.00 -9.46 -13.48
C SER A 206 6.35 -8.98 -12.07
N ASP A 207 5.59 -9.49 -11.09
CA ASP A 207 5.83 -9.32 -9.65
C ASP A 207 7.29 -9.63 -9.27
N SER A 208 7.91 -8.76 -8.49
CA SER A 208 9.32 -8.86 -8.09
C SER A 208 9.53 -8.86 -6.57
N ALA A 209 8.45 -8.80 -5.79
CA ALA A 209 8.53 -8.58 -4.33
C ALA A 209 9.44 -9.59 -3.59
N ASN A 210 9.53 -10.82 -4.07
CA ASN A 210 10.38 -11.87 -3.49
C ASN A 210 11.58 -12.29 -4.37
N ALA A 211 11.97 -11.49 -5.36
CA ALA A 211 13.04 -11.85 -6.29
C ALA A 211 14.42 -12.08 -5.63
N GLU A 212 14.62 -11.58 -4.41
CA GLU A 212 15.85 -11.80 -3.65
C GLU A 212 15.84 -13.12 -2.85
N ARG A 213 14.67 -13.78 -2.73
CA ARG A 213 14.53 -15.01 -1.94
C ARG A 213 14.85 -16.24 -2.78
N PRO A 214 15.85 -17.06 -2.38
CA PRO A 214 16.21 -18.26 -3.12
C PRO A 214 15.13 -19.34 -3.01
N GLY A 215 15.09 -20.25 -3.98
CA GLY A 215 14.21 -21.41 -4.00
C GLY A 215 12.75 -21.07 -4.28
N TYR A 216 11.85 -21.84 -3.70
CA TYR A 216 10.40 -21.69 -3.79
C TYR A 216 9.82 -21.06 -2.53
N THR A 217 8.75 -20.30 -2.68
CA THR A 217 7.94 -19.86 -1.56
C THR A 217 7.25 -21.08 -0.93
N PRO A 218 7.33 -21.29 0.39
CA PRO A 218 6.69 -22.43 1.04
C PRO A 218 5.18 -22.45 0.82
N SER A 219 4.61 -23.66 0.82
CA SER A 219 3.16 -23.85 0.68
C SER A 219 2.40 -23.36 1.91
N GLU A 220 1.16 -22.89 1.68
CA GLU A 220 0.19 -22.55 2.73
C GLU A 220 -0.19 -23.76 3.61
N ALA A 221 -0.05 -24.99 3.11
CA ALA A 221 -0.32 -26.21 3.88
C ALA A 221 0.53 -26.30 5.17
N HIS A 222 1.78 -25.81 5.13
CA HIS A 222 2.65 -25.79 6.33
C HIS A 222 2.10 -24.89 7.44
N VAL A 223 1.48 -23.78 7.08
CA VAL A 223 0.93 -22.83 8.05
C VAL A 223 -0.29 -23.40 8.75
N SER A 224 -1.12 -24.15 8.03
CA SER A 224 -2.29 -24.85 8.62
C SER A 224 -1.86 -25.78 9.76
N GLY A 225 -0.77 -26.55 9.58
CA GLY A 225 -0.21 -27.42 10.61
C GLY A 225 0.24 -26.64 11.84
N GLU A 226 1.04 -25.62 11.65
CA GLU A 226 1.59 -24.80 12.77
C GLU A 226 0.48 -24.09 13.58
N ILE A 227 -0.57 -23.59 12.92
CA ILE A 227 -1.73 -23.00 13.62
C ILE A 227 -2.51 -24.06 14.40
N SER A 228 -2.74 -25.25 13.80
CA SER A 228 -3.42 -26.35 14.47
C SER A 228 -2.63 -26.86 15.68
N ASP A 229 -1.31 -27.00 15.54
CA ASP A 229 -0.41 -27.39 16.63
C ASP A 229 -0.42 -26.38 17.78
N ALA A 230 -0.44 -25.07 17.46
CA ALA A 230 -0.56 -24.04 18.47
C ALA A 230 -1.88 -24.14 19.24
N MET A 231 -2.98 -24.49 18.56
CA MET A 231 -4.28 -24.68 19.20
C MET A 231 -4.35 -25.98 20.01
N TYR A 232 -3.74 -27.05 19.53
CA TYR A 232 -3.72 -28.34 20.22
C TYR A 232 -2.91 -28.30 21.52
N ASN A 233 -1.72 -27.67 21.47
CA ASN A 233 -0.76 -27.66 22.58
C ASN A 233 -1.05 -26.57 23.64
N SER A 234 -2.08 -25.74 23.48
CA SER A 234 -2.40 -24.68 24.43
C SER A 234 -3.54 -25.08 25.35
N ASP A 235 -3.34 -25.03 26.67
CA ASP A 235 -4.39 -25.18 27.69
C ASP A 235 -5.16 -23.88 27.96
N ASN A 236 -4.76 -22.77 27.33
CA ASN A 236 -5.38 -21.45 27.48
C ASN A 236 -5.98 -20.96 26.14
N ARG A 237 -6.44 -19.70 26.12
CA ARG A 237 -6.95 -19.06 24.90
C ARG A 237 -5.84 -18.97 23.87
N VAL A 238 -6.21 -19.17 22.60
CA VAL A 238 -5.30 -18.96 21.46
C VAL A 238 -5.76 -17.73 20.68
N ILE A 239 -4.90 -16.74 20.54
CA ILE A 239 -5.17 -15.50 19.82
C ILE A 239 -4.33 -15.50 18.55
N VAL A 240 -4.97 -15.52 17.38
CA VAL A 240 -4.27 -15.52 16.08
C VAL A 240 -4.45 -14.17 15.43
N ALA A 241 -3.35 -13.46 15.21
CA ALA A 241 -3.35 -12.18 14.53
C ALA A 241 -3.02 -12.38 13.04
N VAL A 242 -3.91 -11.88 12.19
CA VAL A 242 -3.84 -12.03 10.73
C VAL A 242 -4.03 -10.69 10.03
N PHE A 243 -3.61 -10.57 8.77
CA PHE A 243 -4.13 -9.52 7.89
C PHE A 243 -5.58 -9.81 7.55
N ALA A 244 -6.45 -8.80 7.65
CA ALA A 244 -7.89 -8.98 7.34
C ALA A 244 -8.12 -9.36 5.87
N SER A 245 -7.23 -8.98 4.97
CA SER A 245 -7.25 -9.32 3.55
C SER A 245 -6.79 -10.74 3.24
N ASN A 246 -6.08 -11.41 4.16
CA ASN A 246 -5.63 -12.78 3.96
C ASN A 246 -6.75 -13.79 4.30
N ILE A 247 -7.70 -13.90 3.39
CA ILE A 247 -8.89 -14.77 3.54
C ILE A 247 -8.50 -16.24 3.70
N ASN A 248 -7.44 -16.68 3.02
CA ASN A 248 -6.93 -18.04 3.14
C ASN A 248 -6.47 -18.33 4.58
N ARG A 249 -5.76 -17.40 5.22
CA ARG A 249 -5.30 -17.53 6.60
C ARG A 249 -6.48 -17.56 7.58
N ILE A 250 -7.51 -16.74 7.33
CA ILE A 250 -8.74 -16.76 8.14
C ILE A 250 -9.40 -18.12 8.08
N GLN A 251 -9.50 -18.73 6.89
CA GLN A 251 -10.05 -20.07 6.72
C GLN A 251 -9.20 -21.14 7.43
N GLN A 252 -7.86 -21.04 7.40
CA GLN A 252 -6.97 -21.95 8.14
C GLN A 252 -7.20 -21.87 9.65
N VAL A 253 -7.37 -20.65 10.21
CA VAL A 253 -7.70 -20.45 11.63
C VAL A 253 -9.06 -21.05 11.98
N ILE A 254 -10.07 -20.88 11.11
CA ILE A 254 -11.41 -21.45 11.28
C ILE A 254 -11.33 -22.98 11.36
N GLN A 255 -10.62 -23.61 10.43
CA GLN A 255 -10.48 -25.06 10.42
C GLN A 255 -9.69 -25.59 11.61
N ALA A 256 -8.59 -24.92 11.95
CA ALA A 256 -7.81 -25.29 13.13
C ALA A 256 -8.64 -25.19 14.42
N ALA A 257 -9.47 -24.17 14.56
CA ALA A 257 -10.39 -24.03 15.70
C ALA A 257 -11.41 -25.15 15.75
N ALA A 258 -12.05 -25.48 14.61
CA ALA A 258 -13.02 -26.56 14.52
C ALA A 258 -12.40 -27.94 14.85
N GLN A 259 -11.24 -28.24 14.26
CA GLN A 259 -10.52 -29.50 14.48
C GLN A 259 -10.09 -29.71 15.93
N ASN A 260 -9.80 -28.63 16.67
CA ASN A 260 -9.37 -28.67 18.05
C ASN A 260 -10.52 -28.39 19.06
N GLY A 261 -11.79 -28.42 18.62
CA GLY A 261 -12.95 -28.24 19.47
C GLY A 261 -13.04 -26.86 20.15
N ARG A 262 -12.44 -25.83 19.53
CA ARG A 262 -12.43 -24.46 20.06
C ARG A 262 -13.53 -23.62 19.43
N LYS A 263 -14.24 -22.85 20.22
CA LYS A 263 -15.12 -21.78 19.76
C LYS A 263 -14.29 -20.59 19.28
N LEU A 264 -14.72 -19.92 18.22
CA LEU A 264 -13.96 -18.86 17.55
C LEU A 264 -14.62 -17.49 17.71
N ALA A 265 -13.92 -16.55 18.33
CA ALA A 265 -14.33 -15.17 18.40
C ALA A 265 -13.60 -14.31 17.35
N ILE A 266 -14.32 -13.39 16.71
CA ILE A 266 -13.77 -12.48 15.68
C ILE A 266 -13.62 -11.09 16.28
N ALA A 267 -12.38 -10.65 16.51
CA ALA A 267 -12.08 -9.35 17.11
C ALA A 267 -11.62 -8.34 16.05
N GLY A 268 -12.47 -7.36 15.74
CA GLY A 268 -12.21 -6.29 14.78
C GLY A 268 -13.33 -6.17 13.75
N LYS A 269 -13.88 -4.95 13.60
CA LYS A 269 -15.02 -4.69 12.70
C LYS A 269 -14.68 -4.95 11.23
N ASN A 270 -13.49 -4.53 10.79
CA ASN A 270 -13.06 -4.76 9.41
C ASN A 270 -12.95 -6.28 9.11
N LEU A 271 -12.33 -7.04 10.01
CA LEU A 271 -12.21 -8.48 9.89
C LEU A 271 -13.59 -9.17 9.85
N GLN A 272 -14.54 -8.73 10.68
CA GLN A 272 -15.91 -9.25 10.66
C GLN A 272 -16.59 -8.99 9.32
N ASN A 273 -16.45 -7.78 8.77
CA ASN A 273 -17.04 -7.42 7.47
C ASN A 273 -16.45 -8.28 6.34
N VAL A 274 -15.12 -8.43 6.29
CA VAL A 274 -14.43 -9.26 5.29
C VAL A 274 -14.84 -10.72 5.42
N LEU A 275 -14.91 -11.26 6.65
CA LEU A 275 -15.35 -12.64 6.91
C LEU A 275 -16.80 -12.85 6.42
N GLN A 276 -17.72 -11.99 6.78
CA GLN A 276 -19.12 -12.10 6.34
C GLN A 276 -19.25 -12.02 4.82
N LEU A 277 -18.49 -11.13 4.18
CA LEU A 277 -18.47 -11.01 2.72
C LEU A 277 -17.93 -12.27 2.07
N ALA A 278 -16.79 -12.78 2.55
CA ALA A 278 -16.14 -13.98 2.02
C ALA A 278 -17.01 -15.23 2.20
N ARG A 279 -17.71 -15.38 3.35
CA ARG A 279 -18.68 -16.46 3.60
C ARG A 279 -19.87 -16.37 2.63
N LYS A 280 -20.47 -15.17 2.49
CA LYS A 280 -21.59 -14.93 1.56
C LYS A 280 -21.25 -15.30 0.12
N LEU A 281 -20.00 -15.11 -0.28
CA LEU A 281 -19.53 -15.39 -1.63
C LEU A 281 -19.04 -16.84 -1.83
N GLY A 282 -18.94 -17.63 -0.75
CA GLY A 282 -18.47 -19.02 -0.78
C GLY A 282 -16.95 -19.20 -0.78
N TYR A 283 -16.18 -18.18 -0.36
CA TYR A 283 -14.72 -18.28 -0.20
C TYR A 283 -14.28 -18.71 1.20
N ILE A 284 -15.19 -18.70 2.15
CA ILE A 284 -15.00 -19.22 3.51
C ILE A 284 -16.14 -20.17 3.84
N GLU A 285 -15.77 -21.36 4.31
CA GLU A 285 -16.67 -22.40 4.80
C GLU A 285 -16.50 -22.55 6.30
N ALA A 286 -17.60 -22.42 7.04
CA ALA A 286 -17.61 -22.59 8.49
C ALA A 286 -19.04 -22.80 9.00
N GLU A 287 -19.21 -23.67 9.99
CA GLU A 287 -20.46 -23.85 10.73
C GLU A 287 -20.72 -22.63 11.63
N ASP A 288 -21.98 -22.20 11.72
CA ASP A 288 -22.35 -21.03 12.53
C ASP A 288 -22.10 -21.24 14.01
N GLU A 289 -22.25 -22.47 14.50
CA GLU A 289 -22.03 -22.87 15.89
C GLU A 289 -20.57 -22.73 16.34
N LEU A 290 -19.63 -22.63 15.42
CA LEU A 290 -18.23 -22.38 15.73
C LEU A 290 -18.03 -20.99 16.31
N PHE A 291 -18.81 -20.02 15.85
CA PHE A 291 -18.60 -18.62 16.18
C PHE A 291 -19.28 -18.20 17.47
N ILE A 292 -18.55 -17.44 18.31
CA ILE A 292 -19.11 -16.82 19.51
C ILE A 292 -18.87 -15.30 19.47
N PRO A 293 -19.79 -14.50 20.05
CA PRO A 293 -19.55 -13.07 20.26
C PRO A 293 -18.31 -12.82 21.13
N VAL A 294 -17.54 -11.78 20.83
CA VAL A 294 -16.33 -11.43 21.59
C VAL A 294 -16.62 -11.21 23.08
N GLN A 295 -17.79 -10.63 23.41
CA GLN A 295 -18.23 -10.41 24.81
C GLN A 295 -18.51 -11.71 25.55
N ASP A 296 -18.75 -12.80 24.86
CA ASP A 296 -19.09 -14.09 25.44
C ASP A 296 -17.88 -15.01 25.65
N VAL A 297 -16.68 -14.59 25.23
CA VAL A 297 -15.42 -15.34 25.39
C VAL A 297 -15.20 -15.83 26.82
N LYS A 298 -15.53 -15.01 27.83
CA LYS A 298 -15.37 -15.37 29.24
C LYS A 298 -16.37 -16.42 29.78
N LYS A 299 -17.41 -16.76 28.99
CA LYS A 299 -18.39 -17.79 29.38
C LYS A 299 -17.90 -19.21 29.07
N TYR A 300 -16.82 -19.34 28.29
CA TYR A 300 -16.26 -20.62 27.87
C TYR A 300 -14.96 -20.91 28.60
N PRO A 301 -14.63 -22.18 28.86
CA PRO A 301 -13.31 -22.57 29.35
C PRO A 301 -12.20 -22.04 28.47
N LYS A 302 -11.12 -21.53 29.04
CA LYS A 302 -10.02 -20.90 28.26
C LYS A 302 -9.49 -21.82 27.15
N ARG A 303 -9.36 -23.13 27.43
CA ARG A 303 -8.92 -24.15 26.45
C ARG A 303 -9.85 -24.28 25.24
N GLU A 304 -11.11 -23.93 25.37
CA GLU A 304 -12.11 -24.06 24.31
C GLU A 304 -12.27 -22.77 23.49
N VAL A 305 -11.40 -21.77 23.69
CA VAL A 305 -11.51 -20.49 23.02
C VAL A 305 -10.33 -20.25 22.09
N ALA A 306 -10.66 -19.88 20.86
CA ALA A 306 -9.75 -19.25 19.90
C ALA A 306 -10.28 -17.86 19.51
N ILE A 307 -9.37 -16.94 19.25
CA ILE A 307 -9.71 -15.56 18.86
C ILE A 307 -8.90 -15.23 17.61
N VAL A 308 -9.55 -14.78 16.55
CA VAL A 308 -8.85 -14.20 15.40
C VAL A 308 -8.98 -12.68 15.43
N THR A 309 -7.90 -11.97 15.20
CA THR A 309 -7.86 -10.52 15.30
C THR A 309 -7.06 -9.88 14.16
N ALA A 310 -7.47 -8.65 13.80
CA ALA A 310 -6.75 -7.75 12.93
C ALA A 310 -6.89 -6.32 13.47
N GLY A 311 -6.00 -5.41 13.08
CA GLY A 311 -6.12 -3.99 13.40
C GLY A 311 -7.24 -3.29 12.62
N SER A 312 -7.47 -2.01 12.94
CA SER A 312 -8.52 -1.20 12.31
C SER A 312 -8.35 -1.03 10.80
N HIS A 313 -7.11 -1.00 10.34
CA HIS A 313 -6.75 -0.93 8.90
C HIS A 313 -6.34 -2.29 8.33
N GLY A 314 -6.68 -3.39 9.02
CA GLY A 314 -6.36 -4.74 8.58
C GLY A 314 -5.00 -5.27 9.06
N GLU A 315 -4.17 -4.45 9.69
CA GLU A 315 -2.85 -4.83 10.21
C GLU A 315 -2.97 -5.66 11.50
N PRO A 316 -2.17 -6.72 11.65
CA PRO A 316 -2.27 -7.60 12.83
C PRO A 316 -1.83 -6.93 14.14
N LEU A 317 -0.82 -6.05 14.11
CA LEU A 317 -0.15 -5.58 15.32
C LEU A 317 -0.91 -4.54 16.13
N ALA A 318 -1.70 -3.67 15.49
CA ALA A 318 -2.38 -2.56 16.16
C ALA A 318 -3.38 -3.04 17.24
N ALA A 319 -4.10 -4.12 16.98
CA ALA A 319 -4.99 -4.73 17.96
C ALA A 319 -4.21 -5.40 19.09
N LEU A 320 -3.18 -6.20 18.76
CA LEU A 320 -2.34 -6.89 19.73
C LEU A 320 -1.63 -5.91 20.68
N THR A 321 -1.11 -4.80 20.18
CA THR A 321 -0.49 -3.75 21.01
C THR A 321 -1.46 -3.18 22.04
N ARG A 322 -2.73 -2.94 21.64
CA ARG A 322 -3.76 -2.47 22.58
C ARG A 322 -4.14 -3.54 23.59
N MET A 323 -4.26 -4.81 23.16
CA MET A 323 -4.55 -5.94 24.06
C MET A 323 -3.43 -6.14 25.10
N ALA A 324 -2.16 -6.06 24.68
CA ALA A 324 -1.01 -6.19 25.57
C ALA A 324 -0.91 -5.05 26.59
N LYS A 325 -1.32 -3.84 26.22
CA LYS A 325 -1.37 -2.65 27.10
C LYS A 325 -2.62 -2.58 27.98
N GLN A 326 -3.48 -3.59 27.98
CA GLN A 326 -4.77 -3.60 28.69
C GLN A 326 -5.70 -2.44 28.26
N ALA A 327 -5.56 -1.96 27.02
CA ALA A 327 -6.27 -0.82 26.46
C ALA A 327 -7.24 -1.18 25.33
N HIS A 328 -7.44 -2.46 25.06
CA HIS A 328 -8.41 -2.91 24.06
C HIS A 328 -9.80 -2.98 24.70
N LYS A 329 -10.83 -2.42 24.03
CA LYS A 329 -12.17 -2.24 24.60
C LYS A 329 -12.88 -3.55 25.00
N GLN A 330 -12.60 -4.65 24.32
CA GLN A 330 -13.34 -5.91 24.47
C GLN A 330 -12.48 -7.06 24.98
N LEU A 331 -11.20 -7.11 24.62
CA LEU A 331 -10.29 -8.21 24.89
C LEU A 331 -8.91 -7.70 25.29
N ASN A 332 -8.38 -8.25 26.37
CA ASN A 332 -7.01 -8.00 26.80
C ASN A 332 -6.25 -9.33 26.91
N ILE A 333 -4.94 -9.27 26.83
CA ILE A 333 -4.07 -10.42 27.08
C ILE A 333 -4.20 -10.84 28.55
N GLU A 334 -4.37 -12.13 28.77
CA GLU A 334 -4.33 -12.78 30.10
C GLU A 334 -3.08 -13.67 30.21
N GLU A 335 -2.65 -13.89 31.42
CA GLU A 335 -1.52 -14.79 31.69
C GLU A 335 -1.80 -16.19 31.15
N GLY A 336 -0.83 -16.75 30.44
CA GLY A 336 -0.92 -18.05 29.81
C GLY A 336 -1.56 -18.08 28.41
N ASP A 337 -2.08 -16.95 27.91
CA ASP A 337 -2.59 -16.90 26.52
C ASP A 337 -1.49 -17.28 25.52
N THR A 338 -1.86 -18.04 24.49
CA THR A 338 -0.99 -18.29 23.35
C THR A 338 -1.32 -17.30 22.22
N VAL A 339 -0.36 -16.49 21.82
CA VAL A 339 -0.52 -15.50 20.74
C VAL A 339 0.26 -15.94 19.50
N VAL A 340 -0.43 -16.21 18.41
CA VAL A 340 0.15 -16.55 17.10
C VAL A 340 0.13 -15.30 16.22
N ILE A 341 1.29 -14.78 15.85
CA ILE A 341 1.40 -13.66 14.90
C ILE A 341 1.60 -14.25 13.49
N ALA A 342 0.49 -14.48 12.79
CA ALA A 342 0.47 -15.10 11.48
C ALA A 342 0.68 -14.07 10.34
N SER A 343 1.70 -13.24 10.51
CA SER A 343 2.11 -12.20 9.56
C SER A 343 3.60 -11.91 9.67
N THR A 344 4.20 -11.38 8.62
CA THR A 344 5.55 -10.79 8.67
C THR A 344 5.47 -9.30 8.98
N PRO A 345 6.52 -8.70 9.54
CA PRO A 345 6.62 -7.25 9.65
C PRO A 345 6.49 -6.58 8.27
N ILE A 346 5.72 -5.51 8.19
CA ILE A 346 5.73 -4.62 7.03
C ILE A 346 7.09 -3.90 7.02
N PRO A 347 7.77 -3.78 5.86
CA PRO A 347 9.02 -3.06 5.77
C PRO A 347 8.95 -1.67 6.43
N GLY A 348 9.93 -1.34 7.28
CA GLY A 348 9.93 -0.11 8.08
C GLY A 348 9.19 -0.17 9.42
N HIS A 349 8.45 -1.25 9.71
CA HIS A 349 7.70 -1.42 10.95
C HIS A 349 8.31 -2.46 11.92
N GLU A 350 9.53 -2.92 11.67
CA GLU A 350 10.22 -3.98 12.43
C GLU A 350 10.36 -3.63 13.92
N LEU A 351 10.60 -2.35 14.23
CA LEU A 351 10.71 -1.87 15.62
C LEU A 351 9.37 -1.95 16.36
N VAL A 352 8.28 -1.61 15.68
CA VAL A 352 6.92 -1.71 16.24
C VAL A 352 6.56 -3.16 16.49
N TYR A 353 6.93 -4.05 15.54
CA TYR A 353 6.75 -5.50 15.68
C TYR A 353 7.47 -6.04 16.91
N SER A 354 8.77 -5.77 17.04
CA SER A 354 9.59 -6.19 18.20
C SER A 354 9.04 -5.66 19.53
N LYS A 355 8.65 -4.37 19.57
CA LYS A 355 8.03 -3.78 20.78
C LYS A 355 6.73 -4.46 21.15
N THR A 356 5.89 -4.80 20.16
CA THR A 356 4.61 -5.48 20.40
C THR A 356 4.83 -6.88 20.96
N VAL A 357 5.76 -7.67 20.38
CA VAL A 357 6.13 -8.99 20.92
C VAL A 357 6.58 -8.89 22.37
N ASN A 358 7.47 -7.95 22.70
CA ASN A 358 7.93 -7.74 24.08
C ASN A 358 6.77 -7.37 25.04
N GLN A 359 5.81 -6.57 24.58
CA GLN A 359 4.64 -6.21 25.40
C GLN A 359 3.72 -7.40 25.64
N LEU A 360 3.51 -8.27 24.64
CA LEU A 360 2.74 -9.51 24.79
C LEU A 360 3.37 -10.45 25.81
N VAL A 361 4.68 -10.66 25.72
CA VAL A 361 5.42 -11.51 26.69
C VAL A 361 5.34 -10.91 28.11
N ARG A 362 5.47 -9.60 28.26
CA ARG A 362 5.30 -8.92 29.57
C ARG A 362 3.88 -9.05 30.14
N ALA A 363 2.88 -9.16 29.28
CA ALA A 363 1.49 -9.41 29.69
C ALA A 363 1.21 -10.87 30.03
N GLY A 364 2.23 -11.76 29.98
CA GLY A 364 2.14 -13.18 30.35
C GLY A 364 1.79 -14.11 29.20
N ALA A 365 1.81 -13.64 27.94
CA ALA A 365 1.52 -14.48 26.79
C ALA A 365 2.73 -15.31 26.34
N GLN A 366 2.46 -16.51 25.82
CA GLN A 366 3.38 -17.28 24.98
C GLN A 366 3.21 -16.82 23.54
N VAL A 367 4.27 -16.28 22.92
CA VAL A 367 4.18 -15.71 21.56
C VAL A 367 4.85 -16.62 20.55
N ILE A 368 4.08 -17.03 19.53
CA ILE A 368 4.52 -17.81 18.38
C ILE A 368 4.58 -16.87 17.17
N PHE A 369 5.78 -16.69 16.61
CA PHE A 369 6.01 -15.78 15.48
C PHE A 369 7.17 -16.31 14.62
N ALA A 370 7.76 -15.54 13.77
CA ALA A 370 8.77 -15.79 12.73
C ALA A 370 9.64 -17.07 12.80
N GLN A 371 9.94 -17.61 13.98
CA GLN A 371 10.73 -18.83 14.18
C GLN A 371 9.95 -20.11 13.80
N LYS A 372 8.62 -20.10 13.92
CA LYS A 372 7.74 -21.12 13.38
C LYS A 372 7.14 -20.61 12.08
N ARG A 373 6.91 -21.48 11.11
CA ARG A 373 6.37 -21.11 9.79
C ARG A 373 4.86 -20.80 9.86
N VAL A 374 4.48 -19.88 10.74
CA VAL A 374 3.08 -19.42 10.90
C VAL A 374 2.65 -18.40 9.86
N HIS A 375 3.56 -18.00 8.98
CA HIS A 375 3.29 -17.16 7.83
C HIS A 375 4.18 -17.56 6.66
N VAL A 376 3.61 -17.53 5.45
CA VAL A 376 4.32 -17.63 4.18
C VAL A 376 3.90 -16.50 3.27
N SER A 377 4.80 -16.07 2.39
CA SER A 377 4.52 -15.00 1.43
C SER A 377 3.49 -15.42 0.39
N GLY A 378 2.73 -14.45 -0.12
CA GLY A 378 1.88 -14.62 -1.29
C GLY A 378 2.60 -14.42 -2.62
N HIS A 379 3.90 -14.01 -2.60
CA HIS A 379 4.72 -13.73 -3.78
C HIS A 379 5.70 -14.86 -4.05
N GLY A 380 5.96 -15.11 -5.33
CA GLY A 380 6.88 -16.14 -5.80
C GLY A 380 8.33 -15.76 -5.56
N SER A 381 9.13 -16.75 -5.12
CA SER A 381 10.59 -16.67 -4.97
C SER A 381 11.30 -16.98 -6.29
N GLN A 382 12.64 -17.03 -6.32
CA GLN A 382 13.45 -17.08 -7.55
C GLN A 382 13.05 -18.19 -8.51
N GLU A 383 12.80 -19.43 -8.02
CA GLU A 383 12.47 -20.55 -8.90
C GLU A 383 11.04 -20.41 -9.50
N GLU A 384 10.13 -19.74 -8.80
CA GLU A 384 8.78 -19.45 -9.29
C GLU A 384 8.81 -18.34 -10.35
N LEU A 385 9.70 -17.35 -10.20
CA LEU A 385 9.93 -16.31 -11.21
C LEU A 385 10.54 -16.93 -12.47
N LYS A 386 11.54 -17.84 -12.34
CA LYS A 386 12.09 -18.62 -13.48
C LYS A 386 10.99 -19.44 -14.18
N LEU A 387 10.12 -20.07 -13.41
CA LEU A 387 9.01 -20.85 -13.96
C LEU A 387 8.06 -19.98 -14.78
N MET A 388 7.64 -18.80 -14.26
CA MET A 388 6.78 -17.87 -14.97
C MET A 388 7.43 -17.41 -16.28
N LEU A 389 8.70 -17.03 -16.23
CA LEU A 389 9.48 -16.63 -17.41
C LEU A 389 9.57 -17.74 -18.45
N ASN A 390 9.81 -19.01 -18.02
CA ASN A 390 9.89 -20.16 -18.91
C ASN A 390 8.54 -20.54 -19.54
N LEU A 391 7.44 -20.36 -18.82
CA LEU A 391 6.08 -20.62 -19.32
C LEU A 391 5.66 -19.56 -20.35
N LEU A 392 5.90 -18.29 -20.07
CA LEU A 392 5.48 -17.17 -20.92
C LEU A 392 6.46 -16.86 -22.05
N LYS A 393 7.75 -17.13 -21.88
CA LYS A 393 8.86 -16.84 -22.83
C LYS A 393 8.74 -15.44 -23.43
N PRO A 394 8.68 -14.38 -22.59
CA PRO A 394 8.48 -13.03 -23.07
C PRO A 394 9.68 -12.55 -23.89
N LYS A 395 9.42 -11.75 -24.93
CA LYS A 395 10.47 -11.05 -25.66
C LYS A 395 11.12 -9.98 -24.78
N TYR A 396 10.32 -9.29 -23.98
CA TYR A 396 10.78 -8.24 -23.07
C TYR A 396 10.25 -8.46 -21.66
N LEU A 397 11.08 -8.22 -20.64
CA LEU A 397 10.70 -8.25 -19.24
C LEU A 397 10.71 -6.84 -18.65
N ILE A 398 9.66 -6.52 -17.90
CA ILE A 398 9.53 -5.31 -17.08
C ILE A 398 9.24 -5.77 -15.65
N PRO A 399 10.24 -5.88 -14.77
CA PRO A 399 10.02 -6.17 -13.35
C PRO A 399 9.22 -5.07 -12.69
N VAL A 400 8.10 -5.44 -12.03
CA VAL A 400 7.20 -4.51 -11.33
C VAL A 400 6.93 -5.01 -9.90
N ASN A 401 6.16 -4.26 -9.12
CA ASN A 401 5.78 -4.57 -7.73
C ASN A 401 6.98 -4.95 -6.87
N GLY A 402 7.90 -4.00 -6.65
CA GLY A 402 9.10 -4.21 -5.82
C GLY A 402 9.99 -2.99 -5.80
N GLU A 403 10.77 -2.90 -4.74
CA GLU A 403 11.86 -1.93 -4.65
C GLU A 403 12.93 -2.18 -5.73
N PHE A 404 13.73 -1.18 -6.04
CA PHE A 404 14.74 -1.28 -7.12
C PHE A 404 15.68 -2.48 -6.95
N ARG A 405 16.08 -2.83 -5.72
CA ARG A 405 16.93 -4.02 -5.44
C ARG A 405 16.25 -5.33 -5.84
N MET A 406 14.92 -5.43 -5.62
CA MET A 406 14.11 -6.60 -5.98
C MET A 406 13.97 -6.70 -7.50
N GLN A 407 13.67 -5.58 -8.18
CA GLN A 407 13.61 -5.52 -9.64
C GLN A 407 14.97 -5.90 -10.27
N LYS A 408 16.08 -5.44 -9.67
CA LYS A 408 17.42 -5.79 -10.09
C LYS A 408 17.73 -7.27 -9.90
N ALA A 409 17.25 -7.87 -8.79
CA ALA A 409 17.36 -9.32 -8.57
C ALA A 409 16.57 -10.10 -9.63
N HIS A 410 15.34 -9.67 -9.95
CA HIS A 410 14.53 -10.29 -10.99
C HIS A 410 15.20 -10.19 -12.39
N SER A 411 15.81 -9.05 -12.69
CA SER A 411 16.63 -8.90 -13.92
C SER A 411 17.76 -9.95 -13.99
N LYS A 412 18.47 -10.20 -12.89
CA LYS A 412 19.53 -11.22 -12.86
C LYS A 412 18.98 -12.63 -13.07
N ILE A 413 17.83 -12.95 -12.45
CA ILE A 413 17.13 -14.22 -12.65
C ILE A 413 16.80 -14.44 -14.14
N ALA A 414 16.32 -13.39 -14.82
CA ALA A 414 16.02 -13.46 -16.25
C ALA A 414 17.29 -13.65 -17.10
N GLU A 415 18.39 -12.98 -16.75
CA GLU A 415 19.70 -13.17 -17.40
C GLU A 415 20.22 -14.61 -17.21
N GLU A 416 20.05 -15.21 -16.01
CA GLU A 416 20.44 -16.59 -15.71
C GLU A 416 19.71 -17.62 -16.59
N ILE A 417 18.47 -17.38 -16.98
CA ILE A 417 17.71 -18.26 -17.89
C ILE A 417 17.90 -17.92 -19.37
N GLY A 418 18.82 -16.99 -19.69
CA GLY A 418 19.26 -16.69 -21.05
C GLY A 418 18.60 -15.47 -21.70
N MET A 419 17.83 -14.65 -21.00
CA MET A 419 17.34 -13.38 -21.54
C MET A 419 18.52 -12.40 -21.69
N LYS A 420 18.53 -11.65 -22.80
CA LYS A 420 19.53 -10.60 -22.99
C LYS A 420 19.24 -9.41 -22.10
N ARG A 421 20.28 -8.81 -21.52
CA ARG A 421 20.14 -7.59 -20.70
C ARG A 421 19.41 -6.44 -21.42
N SER A 422 19.59 -6.33 -22.74
CA SER A 422 18.89 -5.35 -23.59
C SER A 422 17.38 -5.54 -23.66
N ASP A 423 16.89 -6.72 -23.31
CA ASP A 423 15.48 -7.09 -23.41
C ASP A 423 14.77 -6.98 -22.04
N ILE A 424 15.48 -6.47 -21.02
CA ILE A 424 14.99 -6.30 -19.65
C ILE A 424 14.99 -4.82 -19.31
N PHE A 425 13.81 -4.26 -19.04
CA PHE A 425 13.61 -2.85 -18.73
C PHE A 425 13.38 -2.65 -17.24
N LEU A 426 14.39 -2.13 -16.54
CA LEU A 426 14.24 -1.61 -15.18
C LEU A 426 13.79 -0.16 -15.30
N ILE A 427 12.50 0.04 -15.15
CA ILE A 427 11.87 1.36 -15.30
C ILE A 427 11.62 2.03 -13.96
N GLU A 428 11.55 3.35 -13.99
CA GLU A 428 11.07 4.18 -12.89
C GLU A 428 9.63 4.64 -13.15
N LYS A 429 9.00 5.22 -12.13
CA LYS A 429 7.68 5.84 -12.30
C LYS A 429 7.72 6.91 -13.38
N GLY A 430 6.71 6.89 -14.24
CA GLY A 430 6.59 7.80 -15.36
C GLY A 430 7.36 7.42 -16.62
N ASP A 431 8.29 6.46 -16.54
CA ASP A 431 8.97 5.96 -17.74
C ASP A 431 7.99 5.30 -18.70
N VAL A 432 8.24 5.51 -20.00
CA VAL A 432 7.42 4.97 -21.10
C VAL A 432 8.24 3.99 -21.90
N VAL A 433 7.84 2.72 -21.92
CA VAL A 433 8.42 1.73 -22.86
C VAL A 433 7.55 1.70 -24.11
N GLU A 434 8.09 2.16 -25.23
CA GLU A 434 7.38 2.22 -26.52
C GLU A 434 7.80 1.11 -27.46
N PHE A 435 6.82 0.43 -28.05
CA PHE A 435 6.99 -0.60 -29.06
C PHE A 435 6.34 -0.17 -30.37
N ARG A 436 7.13 -0.13 -31.44
CA ARG A 436 6.65 0.15 -32.81
C ARG A 436 7.23 -0.90 -33.77
N GLY A 437 6.39 -1.83 -34.21
CA GLY A 437 6.86 -2.96 -34.99
C GLY A 437 7.92 -3.77 -34.25
N GLN A 438 9.16 -3.78 -34.77
CA GLN A 438 10.28 -4.49 -34.11
C GLN A 438 11.12 -3.60 -33.18
N ASN A 439 10.89 -2.30 -33.19
CA ASN A 439 11.66 -1.35 -32.41
C ASN A 439 11.07 -1.19 -31.02
N VAL A 440 11.94 -1.14 -30.02
CA VAL A 440 11.60 -0.79 -28.64
C VAL A 440 12.53 0.32 -28.17
N LYS A 441 12.00 1.28 -27.45
CA LYS A 441 12.77 2.36 -26.82
C LYS A 441 12.11 2.81 -25.51
N ILE A 442 12.89 3.44 -24.66
CA ILE A 442 12.35 4.25 -23.56
C ILE A 442 12.07 5.65 -24.14
N GLY A 443 10.82 6.07 -24.03
CA GLY A 443 10.35 7.40 -24.44
C GLY A 443 10.49 8.42 -23.31
N ASP A 444 9.95 9.62 -23.57
CA ASP A 444 9.92 10.69 -22.57
C ASP A 444 9.02 10.32 -21.41
N LYS A 445 9.41 10.72 -20.18
CA LYS A 445 8.60 10.51 -18.98
C LYS A 445 7.27 11.27 -19.07
N VAL A 446 6.23 10.62 -18.57
CA VAL A 446 4.93 11.27 -18.37
C VAL A 446 4.84 11.87 -16.96
N THR A 447 3.82 12.68 -16.69
CA THR A 447 3.53 13.19 -15.34
C THR A 447 3.32 12.02 -14.38
N TYR A 448 4.04 12.03 -13.28
CA TYR A 448 4.02 11.02 -12.22
C TYR A 448 4.30 11.66 -10.86
N GLY A 449 3.97 10.98 -9.80
CA GLY A 449 4.27 11.46 -8.45
C GLY A 449 3.46 10.73 -7.39
N ASN A 450 3.57 11.24 -6.17
CA ASN A 450 2.78 10.81 -5.02
C ASN A 450 1.71 11.86 -4.73
N VAL A 451 0.47 11.45 -4.63
CA VAL A 451 -0.63 12.26 -4.12
C VAL A 451 -0.90 11.81 -2.69
N LEU A 452 -0.71 12.74 -1.75
CA LEU A 452 -0.87 12.49 -0.32
C LEU A 452 -2.33 12.73 0.07
N ILE A 453 -2.89 11.83 0.86
CA ILE A 453 -4.26 11.89 1.36
C ILE A 453 -4.21 12.07 2.88
N ASP A 454 -4.88 13.09 3.38
CA ASP A 454 -5.03 13.40 4.80
C ASP A 454 -6.51 13.72 5.08
N GLY A 455 -7.23 12.82 5.73
CA GLY A 455 -8.66 12.94 5.94
C GLY A 455 -9.44 13.07 4.63
N LEU A 456 -10.07 14.22 4.41
CA LEU A 456 -10.81 14.54 3.18
C LEU A 456 -9.94 15.25 2.13
N GLY A 457 -8.72 15.67 2.50
CA GLY A 457 -7.78 16.38 1.61
C GLY A 457 -7.11 15.43 0.64
N VAL A 458 -7.09 15.78 -0.64
CA VAL A 458 -6.48 14.99 -1.72
C VAL A 458 -5.45 15.85 -2.44
N GLY A 459 -4.16 15.62 -2.16
CA GLY A 459 -3.06 16.31 -2.84
C GLY A 459 -2.87 17.78 -2.44
N ASP A 460 -3.52 18.24 -1.39
CA ASP A 460 -3.37 19.59 -0.83
C ASP A 460 -2.16 19.69 0.12
N ILE A 461 -1.60 18.57 0.53
CA ILE A 461 -0.39 18.48 1.34
C ILE A 461 0.82 18.23 0.46
N GLY A 462 1.69 19.25 0.40
CA GLY A 462 2.98 19.17 -0.30
C GLY A 462 4.17 19.02 0.65
N ASN A 463 5.36 19.00 0.08
CA ASN A 463 6.64 18.88 0.81
C ASN A 463 6.83 19.97 1.89
N ILE A 464 6.26 21.15 1.69
CA ILE A 464 6.34 22.25 2.66
C ILE A 464 5.61 21.88 3.95
N VAL A 465 4.36 21.37 3.83
CA VAL A 465 3.56 20.98 4.99
C VAL A 465 4.20 19.80 5.72
N LEU A 466 4.73 18.80 5.00
CA LEU A 466 5.44 17.67 5.62
C LEU A 466 6.71 18.14 6.36
N ARG A 467 7.47 19.07 5.79
CA ARG A 467 8.63 19.66 6.44
C ARG A 467 8.24 20.40 7.72
N ASP A 468 7.17 21.16 7.68
CA ASP A 468 6.68 21.90 8.84
C ASP A 468 6.18 20.94 9.94
N ARG A 469 5.45 19.91 9.59
CA ARG A 469 5.05 18.84 10.53
C ARG A 469 6.26 18.14 11.16
N ARG A 470 7.31 17.90 10.37
CA ARG A 470 8.57 17.31 10.87
C ARG A 470 9.25 18.23 11.87
N LEU A 471 9.41 19.52 11.57
CA LEU A 471 9.98 20.51 12.49
C LEU A 471 9.18 20.58 13.79
N LEU A 472 7.85 20.67 13.69
CA LEU A 472 6.97 20.68 14.86
C LEU A 472 7.10 19.40 15.72
N SER A 473 7.30 18.25 15.10
CA SER A 473 7.44 16.98 15.81
C SER A 473 8.81 16.80 16.48
N GLN A 474 9.86 17.41 15.95
CA GLN A 474 11.24 17.30 16.46
C GLN A 474 11.56 18.31 17.53
N ASP A 475 11.36 19.58 17.25
CA ASP A 475 11.84 20.70 18.06
C ASP A 475 10.72 21.59 18.63
N GLY A 476 9.47 21.33 18.23
CA GLY A 476 8.33 22.09 18.73
C GLY A 476 8.15 23.46 18.10
N ILE A 477 7.37 24.31 18.79
CA ILE A 477 7.01 25.65 18.32
C ILE A 477 7.29 26.69 19.38
N LEU A 478 7.71 27.89 18.93
CA LEU A 478 7.87 29.09 19.72
C LEU A 478 7.13 30.24 19.04
N ILE A 479 6.14 30.80 19.70
CA ILE A 479 5.34 31.92 19.21
C ILE A 479 5.80 33.17 19.99
N VAL A 480 6.09 34.24 19.27
CA VAL A 480 6.44 35.54 19.84
C VAL A 480 5.35 36.52 19.49
N VAL A 481 4.73 37.12 20.50
CA VAL A 481 3.65 38.11 20.32
C VAL A 481 4.13 39.48 20.78
N ILE A 482 4.04 40.47 19.91
CA ILE A 482 4.31 41.88 20.23
C ILE A 482 3.12 42.72 19.78
N THR A 483 2.87 43.81 20.53
CA THR A 483 1.87 44.83 20.17
C THR A 483 2.54 46.17 19.97
N LEU A 484 2.36 46.78 18.82
CA LEU A 484 2.92 48.06 18.44
C LEU A 484 1.83 49.11 18.22
N ASP A 485 2.13 50.37 18.62
CA ASP A 485 1.28 51.51 18.28
C ASP A 485 1.43 51.83 16.79
N LYS A 486 0.30 51.91 16.08
CA LYS A 486 0.28 52.15 14.63
C LYS A 486 0.85 53.50 14.22
N GLN A 487 0.66 54.53 15.06
CA GLN A 487 1.10 55.92 14.77
C GLN A 487 2.52 56.19 15.28
N LYS A 488 2.79 55.82 16.53
CA LYS A 488 4.08 56.07 17.21
C LYS A 488 5.12 55.00 16.92
N LYS A 489 4.71 53.86 16.33
CA LYS A 489 5.56 52.68 16.03
C LYS A 489 6.37 52.19 17.24
N ASN A 490 5.95 52.43 18.46
CA ASN A 490 6.61 51.98 19.67
C ASN A 490 5.93 50.72 20.22
N LEU A 491 6.66 49.94 21.05
CA LEU A 491 6.18 48.76 21.71
C LEU A 491 5.17 49.14 22.80
N VAL A 492 3.91 48.68 22.66
CA VAL A 492 2.83 48.92 23.62
C VAL A 492 2.74 47.76 24.62
N SER A 493 2.88 46.53 24.16
CA SER A 493 2.81 45.34 25.02
C SER A 493 3.66 44.19 24.48
N GLY A 494 4.14 43.35 25.36
CA GLY A 494 5.02 42.22 25.06
C GLY A 494 6.52 42.60 25.14
N PRO A 495 7.42 41.83 24.53
CA PRO A 495 7.22 40.54 23.88
C PRO A 495 6.69 39.46 24.82
N GLU A 496 5.69 38.69 24.39
CA GLU A 496 5.24 37.49 25.08
C GLU A 496 5.70 36.26 24.28
N ILE A 497 6.32 35.30 24.95
CA ILE A 497 6.82 34.07 24.32
C ILE A 497 6.00 32.87 24.82
N ILE A 498 5.36 32.20 23.87
CA ILE A 498 4.59 30.98 24.11
C ILE A 498 5.29 29.82 23.41
N THR A 499 5.49 28.71 24.09
CA THR A 499 6.15 27.53 23.51
C THR A 499 5.36 26.25 23.77
N ARG A 500 5.40 25.31 22.82
CA ARG A 500 4.86 23.95 22.93
C ARG A 500 5.83 22.96 22.28
N GLY A 501 6.13 21.86 23.03
CA GLY A 501 6.99 20.79 22.51
C GLY A 501 8.48 21.15 22.37
N PHE A 502 8.90 22.37 22.77
CA PHE A 502 10.29 22.82 22.65
C PHE A 502 11.08 22.61 23.94
N VAL A 503 10.67 23.24 25.05
CA VAL A 503 11.32 23.15 26.36
C VAL A 503 10.27 22.98 27.46
N TYR A 504 10.70 22.40 28.59
CA TYR A 504 9.87 22.38 29.78
C TYR A 504 9.94 23.75 30.47
N VAL A 505 8.86 24.51 30.35
CA VAL A 505 8.82 25.95 30.68
C VAL A 505 9.28 26.25 32.12
N ARG A 506 8.85 25.40 33.09
CA ARG A 506 9.20 25.60 34.52
C ARG A 506 10.70 25.50 34.83
N GLU A 507 11.45 24.74 34.01
CA GLU A 507 12.90 24.58 34.17
C GLU A 507 13.71 25.48 33.23
N SER A 508 13.04 26.24 32.37
CA SER A 508 13.63 27.03 31.28
C SER A 508 13.27 28.52 31.37
N GLU A 509 12.83 29.01 32.55
CA GLU A 509 12.43 30.41 32.73
C GLU A 509 13.55 31.39 32.32
N GLY A 510 14.80 31.13 32.71
CA GLY A 510 15.94 31.93 32.33
C GLY A 510 16.18 32.03 30.81
N LEU A 511 15.93 30.95 30.07
CA LEU A 511 16.02 30.92 28.59
C LEU A 511 14.93 31.80 27.97
N ILE A 512 13.71 31.69 28.49
CA ILE A 512 12.56 32.46 27.97
C ILE A 512 12.74 33.95 28.27
N VAL A 513 13.23 34.34 29.47
CA VAL A 513 13.54 35.71 29.82
C VAL A 513 14.59 36.30 28.87
N GLN A 514 15.71 35.58 28.64
CA GLN A 514 16.75 36.02 27.71
C GLN A 514 16.24 36.17 26.27
N ALA A 515 15.42 35.24 25.81
CA ALA A 515 14.78 35.31 24.49
C ALA A 515 13.82 36.51 24.38
N THR A 516 13.06 36.80 25.45
CA THR A 516 12.18 37.98 25.52
C THR A 516 12.96 39.27 25.44
N GLU A 517 14.08 39.37 26.18
CA GLU A 517 14.97 40.55 26.16
C GLU A 517 15.60 40.75 24.77
N LEU A 518 16.06 39.67 24.13
CA LEU A 518 16.58 39.72 22.76
C LEU A 518 15.54 40.27 21.78
N VAL A 519 14.31 39.77 21.83
CA VAL A 519 13.23 40.28 20.97
C VAL A 519 12.93 41.74 21.27
N ARG A 520 12.92 42.14 22.55
CA ARG A 520 12.71 43.54 22.96
C ARG A 520 13.77 44.45 22.37
N SER A 521 15.05 44.07 22.42
CA SER A 521 16.13 44.88 21.84
C SER A 521 15.97 45.06 20.32
N ILE A 522 15.63 43.96 19.59
CA ILE A 522 15.42 44.02 18.15
C ILE A 522 14.24 44.94 17.78
N VAL A 523 13.15 44.84 18.52
CA VAL A 523 11.97 45.68 18.29
C VAL A 523 12.28 47.16 18.57
N THR A 524 12.98 47.45 19.65
CA THR A 524 13.37 48.83 20.01
C THR A 524 14.28 49.42 18.93
N GLU A 525 15.34 48.71 18.52
CA GLU A 525 16.27 49.17 17.48
C GLU A 525 15.55 49.40 16.14
N ALA A 526 14.65 48.49 15.76
CA ALA A 526 13.88 48.64 14.54
C ALA A 526 12.90 49.81 14.58
N THR A 527 12.30 50.12 15.74
CA THR A 527 11.34 51.22 15.88
C THR A 527 12.00 52.61 15.94
N GLU A 528 13.29 52.71 16.26
CA GLU A 528 14.08 53.95 16.18
C GLU A 528 14.36 54.37 14.72
N THR A 529 14.33 53.46 13.77
CA THR A 529 14.49 53.74 12.34
C THR A 529 13.14 54.00 11.67
N SER A 530 12.95 55.14 11.03
CA SER A 530 11.68 55.70 10.55
C SER A 530 10.89 54.86 9.50
N ALA A 531 11.42 53.75 9.03
CA ALA A 531 10.80 52.88 7.99
C ALA A 531 10.86 51.43 8.38
N VAL A 532 10.05 51.00 9.34
CA VAL A 532 9.93 49.59 9.72
C VAL A 532 8.95 48.89 8.78
N GLU A 533 9.46 47.98 7.96
CA GLU A 533 8.63 47.02 7.24
C GLU A 533 8.42 45.79 8.11
N TRP A 534 7.14 45.42 8.34
CA TRP A 534 6.76 44.33 9.24
C TRP A 534 7.34 42.97 8.83
N SER A 535 7.47 42.72 7.54
CA SER A 535 8.11 41.51 7.01
C SER A 535 9.59 41.43 7.45
N THR A 536 10.33 42.51 7.37
CA THR A 536 11.74 42.63 7.78
C THR A 536 11.88 42.41 9.28
N LEU A 537 11.01 43.04 10.10
CA LEU A 537 11.04 42.86 11.55
C LEU A 537 10.73 41.41 11.96
N LYS A 538 9.71 40.78 11.34
CA LYS A 538 9.42 39.36 11.59
C LYS A 538 10.60 38.47 11.24
N GLN A 539 11.29 38.74 10.14
CA GLN A 539 12.46 37.97 9.74
C GLN A 539 13.62 38.17 10.70
N ALA A 540 13.92 39.39 11.10
CA ALA A 540 14.98 39.71 12.08
C ALA A 540 14.76 39.01 13.42
N MET A 541 13.53 39.06 13.97
CA MET A 541 13.17 38.32 15.19
C MET A 541 13.36 36.80 15.02
N ARG A 542 12.94 36.25 13.88
CA ARG A 542 13.09 34.84 13.60
C ARG A 542 14.54 34.41 13.52
N ASP A 543 15.38 35.15 12.80
CA ASP A 543 16.79 34.81 12.60
C ASP A 543 17.57 34.90 13.90
N ALA A 544 17.40 35.98 14.65
CA ALA A 544 18.06 36.18 15.93
C ALA A 544 17.65 35.10 16.96
N LEU A 545 16.36 34.82 17.07
CA LEU A 545 15.87 33.75 17.96
C LEU A 545 16.37 32.37 17.54
N ASN A 546 16.40 32.07 16.24
CA ASN A 546 16.93 30.79 15.74
C ASN A 546 18.40 30.62 16.13
N GLN A 547 19.22 31.66 15.95
CA GLN A 547 20.61 31.64 16.35
C GLN A 547 20.75 31.45 17.86
N PHE A 548 20.12 32.34 18.65
CA PHE A 548 20.15 32.29 20.11
C PHE A 548 19.74 30.96 20.70
N LEU A 549 18.56 30.43 20.26
CA LEU A 549 18.03 29.18 20.78
C LEU A 549 18.90 27.99 20.38
N TYR A 550 19.43 27.98 19.14
CA TYR A 550 20.36 26.95 18.71
C TYR A 550 21.68 26.96 19.49
N GLU A 551 22.24 28.13 19.77
CA GLU A 551 23.45 28.26 20.59
C GLU A 551 23.25 27.70 21.99
N LYS A 552 22.11 28.00 22.61
CA LYS A 552 21.76 27.60 23.98
C LYS A 552 21.29 26.16 24.12
N THR A 553 20.54 25.65 23.13
CA THR A 553 19.81 24.36 23.27
C THR A 553 20.19 23.32 22.22
N LYS A 554 20.87 23.70 21.13
CA LYS A 554 21.10 22.88 19.93
C LYS A 554 19.80 22.41 19.24
N ARG A 555 18.67 23.07 19.51
CA ARG A 555 17.36 22.81 18.92
C ARG A 555 16.93 23.99 18.05
N LYS A 556 16.08 23.72 17.03
CA LYS A 556 15.56 24.71 16.07
C LYS A 556 14.03 24.66 16.03
N PRO A 557 13.34 25.18 17.07
CA PRO A 557 11.87 25.19 17.05
C PRO A 557 11.34 26.02 15.89
N MET A 558 10.11 25.73 15.46
CA MET A 558 9.42 26.60 14.51
C MET A 558 9.07 27.93 15.18
N ILE A 559 9.67 29.04 14.73
CA ILE A 559 9.45 30.36 15.30
C ILE A 559 8.42 31.12 14.49
N ILE A 560 7.34 31.56 15.16
CA ILE A 560 6.24 32.33 14.56
C ILE A 560 6.13 33.70 15.25
N PRO A 561 6.68 34.75 14.64
CA PRO A 561 6.47 36.12 15.12
C PRO A 561 5.08 36.65 14.74
N ILE A 562 4.33 37.13 15.72
CA ILE A 562 3.02 37.77 15.58
C ILE A 562 3.16 39.23 15.99
N ILE A 563 2.85 40.13 15.08
CA ILE A 563 2.82 41.57 15.33
C ILE A 563 1.36 42.01 15.28
N MET A 564 0.89 42.60 16.37
CA MET A 564 -0.44 43.22 16.46
C MET A 564 -0.26 44.75 16.44
N GLU A 565 -1.15 45.46 15.76
CA GLU A 565 -1.20 46.93 15.71
C GLU A 565 -2.41 47.42 16.51
N VAL A 566 -2.22 48.48 17.31
CA VAL A 566 -3.28 49.15 18.08
C VAL A 566 -3.23 50.66 17.85
#